data_c01e0ab90c9c9b0ee48ec1d463e3d9dd
#
_entry.id   c01e0ab90c9c9b0ee48ec1d463e3d9dd
#
_cell.length_a   1.000
_cell.length_b   1.000
_cell.length_c   1.000
_cell.angle_alpha   90.00
_cell.angle_beta   90.00
_cell.angle_gamma   90.00
#
_symmetry.space_group_name_H-M   'P 1'
#
loop_
_entity.id
_entity.type
_entity.pdbx_description
1 polymer ?
#
loop_
_entity_poly.entity_id
_entity_poly.type
_entity_poly.pdbx_seq_one_letter_code
_entity_poly.pdbx_strand_id
1 'polypeptide(L)'
;MAVMTFAAIDIGSYEVSMKIFEMSKRIGFRELNDVRYSLEIGKGVYSDGKIDSEMLNVLCEVLNDFKRLMQDFGVEEYRVCGTSAFRELVNPLLIIEQIYQRTGMKIEILSSAEQHFLGYKSIAAIEKGFKKMIQKGTAILDVGGGSLQVSLFDKDALVTTQGLKMGSLRIRQRLQELEKTTIHYDKLVEEFIRNDLMSFQRLYLKDKDIKNVILMGDFITDMIFQEEMEDKIITREEFMKRYEDTVGKSVDLLAQEMEIDPEYASLVVPTMVVCRNFIDIFNAESLWAPGVSLLDGIAYDFAEKKKFIKSVHNFENDILVTSKNIAKRYSSSKSHIQGTMNLCLNIFDSMKKVHGMGSRERLLLQIAALLHDCGKYISMEKVSECSYQIIMSTDIIGLSSLERQMIACAVRFNNSAFVYYDELYSMGIAIDRESYIKVVKMTAILRLANAMDRSHYQKVKGIKAVLKDRELQMIVDSAQDISLELGLLKDKEAFFEEVFGIRLVLRRKGRA
;
A
#
# COMPACT_ATOMS: atom_id res chain seq x y z
N MET A 1 9.80 -32.29 -9.35
CA MET A 1 9.98 -30.88 -8.98
C MET A 1 9.54 -30.78 -7.53
N ALA A 2 10.32 -30.12 -6.68
CA ALA A 2 9.98 -30.00 -5.27
C ALA A 2 8.64 -29.25 -5.14
N VAL A 3 7.73 -29.83 -4.40
CA VAL A 3 6.50 -29.23 -3.92
C VAL A 3 6.85 -28.62 -2.57
N MET A 4 6.41 -27.42 -2.30
CA MET A 4 6.66 -26.69 -1.07
C MET A 4 5.34 -26.36 -0.39
N THR A 5 5.30 -26.41 0.92
CA THR A 5 4.15 -25.96 1.72
C THR A 5 4.45 -24.62 2.39
N PHE A 6 3.49 -23.70 2.31
CA PHE A 6 3.59 -22.34 2.84
C PHE A 6 2.34 -21.98 3.63
N ALA A 7 2.50 -21.32 4.77
CA ALA A 7 1.37 -20.78 5.54
C ALA A 7 1.37 -19.24 5.55
N ALA A 8 0.21 -18.67 5.28
CA ALA A 8 -0.07 -17.25 5.48
C ALA A 8 -0.92 -17.08 6.73
N ILE A 9 -0.54 -16.17 7.63
CA ILE A 9 -1.28 -15.86 8.86
C ILE A 9 -1.55 -14.36 8.90
N ASP A 10 -2.83 -14.00 9.12
CA ASP A 10 -3.27 -12.63 9.36
C ASP A 10 -3.79 -12.48 10.79
N ILE A 11 -3.25 -11.52 11.52
CA ILE A 11 -3.76 -11.10 12.83
C ILE A 11 -4.53 -9.81 12.60
N GLY A 12 -5.82 -9.97 12.32
CA GLY A 12 -6.76 -8.90 12.06
C GLY A 12 -7.29 -8.24 13.34
N SER A 13 -8.20 -7.31 13.18
CA SER A 13 -8.83 -6.61 14.31
C SER A 13 -9.94 -7.42 14.98
N TYR A 14 -10.59 -8.25 14.21
CA TYR A 14 -11.71 -9.08 14.64
C TYR A 14 -11.39 -10.58 14.60
N GLU A 15 -10.56 -10.98 13.67
CA GLU A 15 -10.26 -12.38 13.35
C GLU A 15 -8.75 -12.61 13.27
N VAL A 16 -8.32 -13.79 13.70
CA VAL A 16 -6.98 -14.32 13.43
C VAL A 16 -7.14 -15.54 12.54
N SER A 17 -6.56 -15.49 11.35
CA SER A 17 -6.76 -16.50 10.32
C SER A 17 -5.45 -17.03 9.76
N MET A 18 -5.47 -18.31 9.33
CA MET A 18 -4.35 -18.97 8.67
C MET A 18 -4.84 -19.79 7.49
N LYS A 19 -4.20 -19.61 6.33
CA LYS A 19 -4.31 -20.52 5.20
C LYS A 19 -3.00 -21.23 4.92
N ILE A 20 -3.08 -22.52 4.61
CA ILE A 20 -1.94 -23.34 4.20
C ILE A 20 -2.06 -23.64 2.71
N PHE A 21 -0.96 -23.46 1.99
CA PHE A 21 -0.89 -23.61 0.54
C PHE A 21 0.18 -24.61 0.13
N GLU A 22 -0.13 -25.40 -0.88
CA GLU A 22 0.84 -26.18 -1.65
C GLU A 22 1.31 -25.37 -2.86
N MET A 23 2.61 -25.30 -3.09
CA MET A 23 3.20 -24.47 -4.13
C MET A 23 4.22 -25.24 -4.98
N SER A 24 4.16 -25.06 -6.29
CA SER A 24 5.18 -25.56 -7.22
C SER A 24 5.07 -24.87 -8.58
N LYS A 25 6.11 -24.94 -9.41
CA LYS A 25 6.06 -24.43 -10.80
C LYS A 25 5.01 -25.09 -11.68
N ARG A 26 4.52 -26.27 -11.33
CA ARG A 26 3.50 -27.01 -12.08
C ARG A 26 2.09 -26.59 -11.70
N ILE A 27 1.85 -26.36 -10.41
CA ILE A 27 0.52 -26.12 -9.83
C ILE A 27 0.28 -24.59 -9.66
N GLY A 28 1.36 -23.81 -9.58
CA GLY A 28 1.30 -22.45 -9.06
C GLY A 28 1.20 -22.50 -7.54
N PHE A 29 0.07 -22.13 -6.99
CA PHE A 29 -0.29 -22.34 -5.58
C PHE A 29 -1.73 -22.82 -5.46
N ARG A 30 -2.00 -23.66 -4.47
CA ARG A 30 -3.31 -24.23 -4.18
C ARG A 30 -3.53 -24.27 -2.68
N GLU A 31 -4.70 -23.82 -2.23
CA GLU A 31 -5.12 -23.90 -0.83
C GLU A 31 -5.29 -25.36 -0.40
N LEU A 32 -4.77 -25.69 0.77
CA LEU A 32 -4.91 -26.98 1.42
C LEU A 32 -5.81 -26.90 2.65
N ASN A 33 -5.76 -25.76 3.38
CA ASN A 33 -6.49 -25.60 4.63
C ASN A 33 -6.75 -24.10 4.89
N ASP A 34 -7.91 -23.78 5.48
CA ASP A 34 -8.31 -22.44 5.96
C ASP A 34 -8.86 -22.59 7.38
N VAL A 35 -8.25 -21.88 8.33
CA VAL A 35 -8.65 -21.88 9.75
C VAL A 35 -8.77 -20.47 10.25
N ARG A 36 -9.85 -20.19 10.99
CA ARG A 36 -10.18 -18.86 11.49
C ARG A 36 -10.61 -18.91 12.96
N TYR A 37 -10.17 -17.92 13.73
CA TYR A 37 -10.59 -17.72 15.11
C TYR A 37 -11.07 -16.29 15.29
N SER A 38 -12.30 -16.11 15.77
CA SER A 38 -12.83 -14.79 16.14
C SER A 38 -12.15 -14.30 17.41
N LEU A 39 -11.37 -13.22 17.31
CA LEU A 39 -10.71 -12.56 18.42
C LEU A 39 -10.83 -11.03 18.23
N GLU A 40 -11.69 -10.38 19.01
CA GLU A 40 -11.93 -8.93 18.92
C GLU A 40 -10.73 -8.10 19.44
N ILE A 41 -9.52 -8.35 18.92
CA ILE A 41 -8.29 -7.64 19.31
C ILE A 41 -8.48 -6.12 19.16
N GLY A 42 -9.20 -5.70 18.11
CA GLY A 42 -9.47 -4.29 17.84
C GLY A 42 -10.28 -3.59 18.92
N LYS A 43 -11.07 -4.30 19.72
CA LYS A 43 -11.90 -3.71 20.77
C LYS A 43 -11.11 -2.91 21.79
N GLY A 44 -10.08 -3.50 22.39
CA GLY A 44 -9.19 -2.81 23.32
C GLY A 44 -8.26 -1.81 22.62
N VAL A 45 -7.77 -2.17 21.43
CA VAL A 45 -6.84 -1.31 20.69
C VAL A 45 -7.49 0.00 20.23
N TYR A 46 -8.74 -0.03 19.76
CA TYR A 46 -9.40 1.20 19.27
C TYR A 46 -9.93 2.09 20.39
N SER A 47 -10.11 1.56 21.61
CA SER A 47 -10.44 2.36 22.80
C SER A 47 -9.18 2.91 23.49
N ASP A 48 -8.22 2.04 23.82
CA ASP A 48 -7.12 2.37 24.74
C ASP A 48 -5.73 2.23 24.11
N GLY A 49 -5.64 1.79 22.85
CA GLY A 49 -4.37 1.54 22.16
C GLY A 49 -3.62 0.31 22.67
N LYS A 50 -4.27 -0.61 23.37
CA LYS A 50 -3.63 -1.74 24.05
C LYS A 50 -4.36 -3.05 23.82
N ILE A 51 -3.58 -4.14 23.88
CA ILE A 51 -4.09 -5.50 24.03
C ILE A 51 -3.89 -5.84 25.52
N ASP A 52 -4.94 -6.23 26.20
CA ASP A 52 -4.85 -6.68 27.59
C ASP A 52 -4.18 -8.06 27.72
N SER A 53 -3.83 -8.45 28.93
CA SER A 53 -3.09 -9.69 29.16
C SER A 53 -3.91 -10.96 28.90
N GLU A 54 -5.23 -10.91 29.08
CA GLU A 54 -6.13 -12.02 28.80
C GLU A 54 -6.24 -12.26 27.29
N MET A 55 -6.52 -11.22 26.52
CA MET A 55 -6.55 -11.28 25.06
C MET A 55 -5.20 -11.71 24.47
N LEU A 56 -4.09 -11.22 25.03
CA LEU A 56 -2.75 -11.64 24.60
C LEU A 56 -2.50 -13.13 24.88
N ASN A 57 -3.02 -13.67 25.99
CA ASN A 57 -2.93 -15.09 26.31
C ASN A 57 -3.66 -15.92 25.24
N VAL A 58 -4.91 -15.57 24.97
CA VAL A 58 -5.73 -16.26 23.97
C VAL A 58 -5.09 -16.18 22.58
N LEU A 59 -4.58 -15.01 22.18
CA LEU A 59 -3.87 -14.86 20.90
C LEU A 59 -2.65 -15.78 20.81
N CYS A 60 -1.85 -15.89 21.89
CA CYS A 60 -0.70 -16.80 21.90
C CYS A 60 -1.11 -18.27 21.85
N GLU A 61 -2.24 -18.66 22.44
CA GLU A 61 -2.78 -20.01 22.36
C GLU A 61 -3.19 -20.34 20.92
N VAL A 62 -3.95 -19.46 20.26
CA VAL A 62 -4.34 -19.59 18.83
C VAL A 62 -3.11 -19.72 17.94
N LEU A 63 -2.09 -18.88 18.13
CA LEU A 63 -0.87 -18.96 17.32
C LEU A 63 -0.09 -20.27 17.56
N ASN A 64 -0.11 -20.82 18.78
CA ASN A 64 0.48 -22.12 19.06
C ASN A 64 -0.35 -23.27 18.43
N ASP A 65 -1.67 -23.14 18.34
CA ASP A 65 -2.50 -24.10 17.59
C ASP A 65 -2.18 -24.04 16.11
N PHE A 66 -2.03 -22.86 15.53
CA PHE A 66 -1.57 -22.71 14.15
C PHE A 66 -0.20 -23.35 13.94
N LYS A 67 0.72 -23.20 14.90
CA LYS A 67 2.05 -23.82 14.81
C LYS A 67 1.97 -25.34 14.79
N ARG A 68 1.10 -25.95 15.61
CA ARG A 68 0.87 -27.40 15.57
C ARG A 68 0.30 -27.85 14.21
N LEU A 69 -0.71 -27.13 13.71
CA LEU A 69 -1.31 -27.42 12.42
C LEU A 69 -0.30 -27.29 11.26
N MET A 70 0.55 -26.26 11.30
CA MET A 70 1.65 -26.12 10.32
C MET A 70 2.63 -27.30 10.37
N GLN A 71 2.92 -27.86 11.55
CA GLN A 71 3.76 -29.06 11.68
C GLN A 71 3.09 -30.28 11.06
N ASP A 72 1.79 -30.47 11.30
CA ASP A 72 1.01 -31.60 10.75
C ASP A 72 0.95 -31.56 9.21
N PHE A 73 0.89 -30.36 8.62
CA PHE A 73 0.93 -30.15 7.16
C PHE A 73 2.35 -30.08 6.59
N GLY A 74 3.40 -30.19 7.41
CA GLY A 74 4.79 -30.09 6.98
C GLY A 74 5.15 -28.76 6.35
N VAL A 75 4.63 -27.64 6.91
CA VAL A 75 4.88 -26.27 6.40
C VAL A 75 6.36 -25.92 6.53
N GLU A 76 6.98 -25.56 5.41
CA GLU A 76 8.41 -25.24 5.31
C GLU A 76 8.71 -23.77 5.56
N GLU A 77 7.86 -22.87 5.06
CA GLU A 77 7.97 -21.43 5.27
C GLU A 77 6.59 -20.85 5.62
N TYR A 78 6.57 -19.79 6.43
CA TYR A 78 5.34 -19.08 6.79
C TYR A 78 5.57 -17.58 6.93
N ARG A 79 4.49 -16.79 6.86
CA ARG A 79 4.50 -15.35 7.10
C ARG A 79 3.35 -14.98 8.02
N VAL A 80 3.65 -14.24 9.10
CA VAL A 80 2.66 -13.75 10.06
C VAL A 80 2.57 -12.23 9.93
N CYS A 81 1.37 -11.75 9.60
CA CYS A 81 1.11 -10.34 9.39
C CYS A 81 0.17 -9.81 10.46
N GLY A 82 0.55 -8.73 11.13
CA GLY A 82 -0.35 -7.92 11.95
C GLY A 82 -0.88 -6.74 11.14
N THR A 83 -2.19 -6.49 11.19
CA THR A 83 -2.85 -5.49 10.36
C THR A 83 -3.35 -4.28 11.15
N SER A 84 -4.58 -3.82 10.97
CA SER A 84 -5.06 -2.53 11.50
C SER A 84 -4.96 -2.39 13.02
N ALA A 85 -5.24 -3.45 13.79
CA ALA A 85 -5.10 -3.40 15.25
C ALA A 85 -3.64 -3.20 15.65
N PHE A 86 -2.71 -3.94 15.06
CA PHE A 86 -1.29 -3.81 15.38
C PHE A 86 -0.69 -2.45 15.01
N ARG A 87 -1.19 -1.79 13.97
CA ARG A 87 -0.76 -0.43 13.59
C ARG A 87 -1.15 0.63 14.60
N GLU A 88 -2.22 0.43 15.37
CA GLU A 88 -2.75 1.41 16.32
C GLU A 88 -2.31 1.11 17.78
N LEU A 89 -1.53 0.08 18.00
CA LEU A 89 -0.94 -0.19 19.31
C LEU A 89 0.01 0.95 19.75
N VAL A 90 -0.11 1.36 21.01
CA VAL A 90 0.81 2.35 21.59
C VAL A 90 2.21 1.76 21.80
N ASN A 91 2.29 0.44 22.06
CA ASN A 91 3.53 -0.27 22.37
C ASN A 91 3.70 -1.56 21.55
N PRO A 92 3.67 -1.49 20.20
CA PRO A 92 3.67 -2.68 19.36
C PRO A 92 4.91 -3.57 19.59
N LEU A 93 6.08 -2.99 19.81
CA LEU A 93 7.32 -3.75 20.01
C LEU A 93 7.26 -4.67 21.23
N LEU A 94 6.66 -4.22 22.33
CA LEU A 94 6.53 -5.04 23.53
C LEU A 94 5.56 -6.20 23.33
N ILE A 95 4.47 -5.97 22.62
CA ILE A 95 3.49 -7.02 22.30
C ILE A 95 4.10 -8.06 21.36
N ILE A 96 4.77 -7.62 20.30
CA ILE A 96 5.47 -8.52 19.36
C ILE A 96 6.52 -9.35 20.04
N GLU A 97 7.33 -8.75 20.93
CA GLU A 97 8.34 -9.48 21.69
C GLU A 97 7.72 -10.54 22.60
N GLN A 98 6.64 -10.21 23.32
CA GLN A 98 5.94 -11.18 24.17
C GLN A 98 5.36 -12.34 23.35
N ILE A 99 4.77 -12.07 22.18
CA ILE A 99 4.28 -13.11 21.29
C ILE A 99 5.45 -13.97 20.80
N TYR A 100 6.56 -13.35 20.38
CA TYR A 100 7.74 -14.08 19.91
C TYR A 100 8.32 -15.01 20.98
N GLN A 101 8.47 -14.55 22.21
CA GLN A 101 8.98 -15.35 23.31
C GLN A 101 8.07 -16.56 23.67
N ARG A 102 6.77 -16.42 23.46
CA ARG A 102 5.77 -17.44 23.81
C ARG A 102 5.45 -18.42 22.68
N THR A 103 5.59 -17.99 21.43
CA THR A 103 5.21 -18.79 20.24
C THR A 103 6.38 -19.09 19.31
N GLY A 104 7.45 -18.29 19.36
CA GLY A 104 8.56 -18.31 18.41
C GLY A 104 8.22 -17.67 17.05
N MET A 105 7.03 -17.10 16.89
CA MET A 105 6.60 -16.49 15.62
C MET A 105 6.98 -15.01 15.56
N LYS A 106 7.55 -14.58 14.42
CA LYS A 106 7.85 -13.18 14.14
C LYS A 106 6.69 -12.54 13.41
N ILE A 107 6.12 -11.48 14.00
CA ILE A 107 5.03 -10.72 13.39
C ILE A 107 5.61 -9.55 12.60
N GLU A 108 5.17 -9.41 11.35
CA GLU A 108 5.40 -8.26 10.50
C GLU A 108 4.17 -7.36 10.52
N ILE A 109 4.32 -6.10 10.95
CA ILE A 109 3.21 -5.14 10.88
C ILE A 109 3.14 -4.59 9.46
N LEU A 110 2.09 -4.95 8.74
CA LEU A 110 1.84 -4.39 7.40
C LEU A 110 1.35 -2.94 7.52
N SER A 111 1.94 -2.05 6.73
CA SER A 111 1.32 -0.74 6.48
C SER A 111 -0.03 -0.91 5.78
N SER A 112 -0.89 0.10 5.86
CA SER A 112 -2.16 0.12 5.13
C SER A 112 -1.96 -0.12 3.62
N ALA A 113 -0.95 0.53 3.05
CA ALA A 113 -0.62 0.40 1.63
C ALA A 113 -0.14 -1.01 1.24
N GLU A 114 0.66 -1.68 2.11
CA GLU A 114 1.10 -3.06 1.88
C GLU A 114 -0.05 -4.05 1.98
N GLN A 115 -0.87 -3.94 3.04
CA GLN A 115 -2.05 -4.78 3.23
C GLN A 115 -2.96 -4.72 2.00
N HIS A 116 -3.29 -3.50 1.59
CA HIS A 116 -4.15 -3.28 0.43
C HIS A 116 -3.54 -3.78 -0.88
N PHE A 117 -2.22 -3.64 -1.04
CA PHE A 117 -1.51 -4.16 -2.21
C PHE A 117 -1.55 -5.68 -2.30
N LEU A 118 -1.41 -6.37 -1.17
CA LEU A 118 -1.53 -7.83 -1.12
C LEU A 118 -2.97 -8.26 -1.44
N GLY A 119 -3.98 -7.59 -0.88
CA GLY A 119 -5.38 -7.81 -1.24
C GLY A 119 -5.64 -7.56 -2.73
N TYR A 120 -5.08 -6.49 -3.30
CA TYR A 120 -5.15 -6.23 -4.73
C TYR A 120 -4.50 -7.35 -5.57
N LYS A 121 -3.35 -7.89 -5.13
CA LYS A 121 -2.71 -9.02 -5.79
C LYS A 121 -3.59 -10.27 -5.80
N SER A 122 -4.33 -10.56 -4.73
CA SER A 122 -5.24 -11.71 -4.68
C SER A 122 -6.37 -11.59 -5.71
N ILE A 123 -6.96 -10.41 -5.87
CA ILE A 123 -7.99 -10.16 -6.90
C ILE A 123 -7.38 -10.30 -8.31
N ALA A 124 -6.21 -9.69 -8.53
CA ALA A 124 -5.54 -9.75 -9.84
C ALA A 124 -5.17 -11.18 -10.25
N ALA A 125 -4.95 -12.08 -9.29
CA ALA A 125 -4.69 -13.49 -9.53
C ALA A 125 -5.85 -14.20 -10.25
N ILE A 126 -7.09 -13.69 -10.13
CA ILE A 126 -8.27 -14.18 -10.85
C ILE A 126 -8.35 -13.59 -12.28
N GLU A 127 -7.25 -13.49 -12.93
CA GLU A 127 -6.92 -12.95 -14.25
C GLU A 127 -8.07 -12.43 -15.13
N LYS A 128 -8.98 -13.32 -15.56
CA LYS A 128 -10.03 -13.00 -16.55
C LYS A 128 -11.08 -12.02 -16.01
N GLY A 129 -11.55 -12.24 -14.80
CA GLY A 129 -12.53 -11.38 -14.14
C GLY A 129 -11.98 -9.98 -13.92
N PHE A 130 -10.81 -9.89 -13.28
CA PHE A 130 -10.14 -8.64 -12.96
C PHE A 130 -9.83 -7.80 -14.20
N LYS A 131 -9.13 -8.36 -15.19
CA LYS A 131 -8.79 -7.65 -16.43
C LYS A 131 -9.99 -7.08 -17.18
N LYS A 132 -11.13 -7.79 -17.17
CA LYS A 132 -12.36 -7.33 -17.80
C LYS A 132 -12.94 -6.10 -17.09
N MET A 133 -12.91 -6.10 -15.77
CA MET A 133 -13.51 -5.02 -14.96
C MET A 133 -12.71 -3.73 -15.01
N ILE A 134 -11.39 -3.80 -14.86
CA ILE A 134 -10.52 -2.60 -14.79
C ILE A 134 -10.36 -1.84 -16.11
N GLN A 135 -10.83 -2.38 -17.24
CA GLN A 135 -10.91 -1.64 -18.51
C GLN A 135 -11.88 -0.45 -18.44
N LYS A 136 -12.88 -0.54 -17.56
CA LYS A 136 -13.82 0.54 -17.24
C LYS A 136 -13.50 1.13 -15.89
N GLY A 137 -14.12 2.25 -15.54
CA GLY A 137 -14.03 2.79 -14.19
C GLY A 137 -14.44 1.74 -13.16
N THR A 138 -13.51 1.30 -12.32
CA THR A 138 -13.72 0.25 -11.32
C THR A 138 -13.17 0.70 -9.97
N ALA A 139 -13.92 0.47 -8.91
CA ALA A 139 -13.45 0.64 -7.54
C ALA A 139 -13.24 -0.73 -6.88
N ILE A 140 -12.16 -0.89 -6.13
CA ILE A 140 -12.01 -1.98 -5.16
C ILE A 140 -12.33 -1.39 -3.79
N LEU A 141 -13.27 -1.99 -3.08
CA LEU A 141 -13.59 -1.71 -1.68
C LEU A 141 -13.14 -2.89 -0.83
N ASP A 142 -12.14 -2.67 0.00
CA ASP A 142 -11.64 -3.65 0.98
C ASP A 142 -12.10 -3.20 2.37
N VAL A 143 -13.18 -3.82 2.86
CA VAL A 143 -13.82 -3.47 4.13
C VAL A 143 -13.35 -4.41 5.23
N GLY A 144 -12.40 -3.95 6.02
CA GLY A 144 -11.95 -4.66 7.21
C GLY A 144 -12.59 -4.13 8.50
N GLY A 145 -12.34 -4.81 9.62
CA GLY A 145 -12.86 -4.40 10.93
C GLY A 145 -12.40 -3.00 11.38
N GLY A 146 -11.17 -2.60 11.07
CA GLY A 146 -10.60 -1.32 11.52
C GLY A 146 -10.60 -0.19 10.49
N SER A 147 -10.60 -0.52 9.20
CA SER A 147 -10.47 0.45 8.10
C SER A 147 -11.12 -0.04 6.84
N LEU A 148 -11.48 0.90 5.98
CA LEU A 148 -11.87 0.68 4.59
C LEU A 148 -10.74 1.17 3.69
N GLN A 149 -10.35 0.37 2.69
CA GLN A 149 -9.45 0.76 1.62
C GLN A 149 -10.22 0.89 0.31
N VAL A 150 -9.99 1.99 -0.40
CA VAL A 150 -10.63 2.26 -1.70
C VAL A 150 -9.57 2.47 -2.76
N SER A 151 -9.54 1.61 -3.77
CA SER A 151 -8.71 1.79 -4.97
C SER A 151 -9.57 2.08 -6.19
N LEU A 152 -9.21 3.10 -6.97
CA LEU A 152 -9.91 3.45 -8.20
C LEU A 152 -9.05 3.11 -9.41
N PHE A 153 -9.64 2.39 -10.36
CA PHE A 153 -9.04 2.02 -11.65
C PHE A 153 -9.78 2.70 -12.78
N ASP A 154 -9.04 3.06 -13.83
CA ASP A 154 -9.56 3.53 -15.08
C ASP A 154 -8.61 3.13 -16.22
N LYS A 155 -9.14 2.56 -17.30
CA LYS A 155 -8.37 2.15 -18.49
C LYS A 155 -7.14 1.30 -18.14
N ASP A 156 -7.36 0.22 -17.37
CA ASP A 156 -6.33 -0.75 -16.99
C ASP A 156 -5.21 -0.17 -16.09
N ALA A 157 -5.44 0.96 -15.44
CA ALA A 157 -4.45 1.60 -14.59
C ALA A 157 -5.04 2.02 -13.24
N LEU A 158 -4.27 1.83 -12.19
CA LEU A 158 -4.61 2.31 -10.84
C LEU A 158 -4.47 3.84 -10.78
N VAL A 159 -5.57 4.52 -10.49
CA VAL A 159 -5.63 5.98 -10.45
C VAL A 159 -5.25 6.53 -9.08
N THR A 160 -5.83 5.95 -8.03
CA THR A 160 -5.58 6.35 -6.63
C THR A 160 -5.98 5.25 -5.68
N THR A 161 -5.36 5.26 -4.50
CA THR A 161 -5.74 4.44 -3.35
C THR A 161 -5.89 5.34 -2.14
N GLN A 162 -6.93 5.10 -1.33
CA GLN A 162 -7.20 5.86 -0.11
C GLN A 162 -7.64 4.93 1.01
N GLY A 163 -7.05 5.12 2.20
CA GLY A 163 -7.48 4.49 3.43
C GLY A 163 -8.43 5.41 4.21
N LEU A 164 -9.54 4.86 4.69
CA LEU A 164 -10.54 5.55 5.50
C LEU A 164 -10.74 4.78 6.81
N LYS A 165 -10.91 5.50 7.92
CA LYS A 165 -11.16 4.88 9.24
C LYS A 165 -12.64 4.49 9.41
N MET A 166 -13.14 3.71 8.44
CA MET A 166 -14.54 3.28 8.34
C MET A 166 -14.68 1.75 8.38
N GLY A 167 -13.86 1.07 9.18
CA GLY A 167 -14.01 -0.38 9.39
C GLY A 167 -15.25 -0.70 10.23
N SER A 168 -15.84 -1.86 9.98
CA SER A 168 -17.10 -2.30 10.60
C SER A 168 -17.04 -2.37 12.13
N LEU A 169 -15.99 -2.98 12.70
CA LEU A 169 -15.77 -3.06 14.13
C LEU A 169 -15.55 -1.68 14.76
N ARG A 170 -14.80 -0.82 14.09
CA ARG A 170 -14.57 0.55 14.56
C ARG A 170 -15.86 1.36 14.60
N ILE A 171 -16.70 1.25 13.58
CA ILE A 171 -18.03 1.92 13.53
C ILE A 171 -18.90 1.40 14.67
N ARG A 172 -19.02 0.07 14.82
CA ARG A 172 -19.79 -0.55 15.90
C ARG A 172 -19.34 -0.03 17.27
N GLN A 173 -18.05 -0.02 17.55
CA GLN A 173 -17.53 0.45 18.85
C GLN A 173 -17.81 1.93 19.11
N ARG A 174 -17.67 2.78 18.08
CA ARG A 174 -17.95 4.22 18.23
C ARG A 174 -19.42 4.52 18.46
N LEU A 175 -20.32 3.69 17.92
CA LEU A 175 -21.76 3.90 17.99
C LEU A 175 -22.45 3.00 19.01
N GLN A 176 -21.76 2.10 19.72
CA GLN A 176 -22.30 1.08 20.61
C GLN A 176 -23.30 1.62 21.64
N GLU A 177 -23.02 2.77 22.28
CA GLU A 177 -23.93 3.36 23.26
C GLU A 177 -25.13 4.05 22.60
N LEU A 178 -24.97 4.57 21.38
CA LEU A 178 -26.02 5.22 20.61
C LEU A 178 -26.94 4.20 19.94
N GLU A 179 -26.45 3.04 19.55
CA GLU A 179 -27.22 1.94 18.99
C GLU A 179 -28.37 1.56 19.88
N LYS A 180 -28.15 1.50 21.21
CA LYS A 180 -29.19 1.17 22.21
C LYS A 180 -30.32 2.20 22.29
N THR A 181 -30.13 3.39 21.76
CA THR A 181 -31.06 4.53 21.83
C THR A 181 -31.80 4.79 20.53
N THR A 182 -31.50 4.09 19.44
CA THR A 182 -32.10 4.30 18.12
C THR A 182 -32.75 3.04 17.57
N ILE A 183 -33.85 3.21 16.84
CA ILE A 183 -34.50 2.15 16.07
C ILE A 183 -33.89 2.03 14.66
N HIS A 184 -33.17 3.08 14.21
CA HIS A 184 -32.61 3.18 12.86
C HIS A 184 -31.08 3.24 12.94
N TYR A 185 -30.48 2.14 13.34
CA TYR A 185 -29.02 2.04 13.45
C TYR A 185 -28.30 2.26 12.11
N ASP A 186 -28.88 1.80 11.01
CA ASP A 186 -28.41 2.05 9.65
C ASP A 186 -28.27 3.56 9.35
N LYS A 187 -29.24 4.38 9.75
CA LYS A 187 -29.19 5.84 9.57
C LYS A 187 -28.14 6.50 10.43
N LEU A 188 -27.95 6.01 11.64
CA LEU A 188 -26.90 6.49 12.53
C LEU A 188 -25.51 6.22 11.95
N VAL A 189 -25.29 5.03 11.39
CA VAL A 189 -24.03 4.69 10.69
C VAL A 189 -23.84 5.59 9.46
N GLU A 190 -24.89 5.79 8.65
CA GLU A 190 -24.85 6.66 7.47
C GLU A 190 -24.45 8.09 7.84
N GLU A 191 -25.05 8.65 8.90
CA GLU A 191 -24.73 9.98 9.40
C GLU A 191 -23.27 10.05 9.88
N PHE A 192 -22.81 9.04 10.60
CA PHE A 192 -21.45 8.96 11.11
C PHE A 192 -20.38 9.01 10.01
N ILE A 193 -20.58 8.28 8.90
CA ILE A 193 -19.62 8.20 7.79
C ILE A 193 -19.74 9.33 6.78
N ARG A 194 -20.83 10.11 6.82
CA ARG A 194 -21.22 11.07 5.77
C ARG A 194 -20.14 12.09 5.42
N ASN A 195 -19.51 12.70 6.43
CA ASN A 195 -18.51 13.75 6.19
C ASN A 195 -17.28 13.24 5.44
N ASP A 196 -16.79 12.07 5.82
CA ASP A 196 -15.62 11.47 5.19
C ASP A 196 -15.96 10.99 3.78
N LEU A 197 -17.17 10.44 3.58
CA LEU A 197 -17.68 10.02 2.28
C LEU A 197 -17.80 11.21 1.31
N MET A 198 -18.38 12.33 1.75
CA MET A 198 -18.47 13.56 0.94
C MET A 198 -17.09 14.14 0.61
N SER A 199 -16.18 14.07 1.56
CA SER A 199 -14.79 14.50 1.35
C SER A 199 -14.09 13.61 0.34
N PHE A 200 -14.27 12.29 0.42
CA PHE A 200 -13.75 11.34 -0.55
C PHE A 200 -14.33 11.62 -1.96
N GLN A 201 -15.65 11.78 -2.07
CA GLN A 201 -16.32 12.09 -3.34
C GLN A 201 -15.74 13.36 -3.97
N ARG A 202 -15.63 14.45 -3.22
CA ARG A 202 -15.11 15.74 -3.70
C ARG A 202 -13.65 15.67 -4.16
N LEU A 203 -12.82 14.93 -3.43
CA LEU A 203 -11.36 14.92 -3.65
C LEU A 203 -10.92 13.89 -4.69
N TYR A 204 -11.63 12.78 -4.83
CA TYR A 204 -11.15 11.62 -5.59
C TYR A 204 -12.05 11.20 -6.75
N LEU A 205 -13.37 11.53 -6.71
CA LEU A 205 -14.32 11.11 -7.74
C LEU A 205 -14.61 12.18 -8.79
N LYS A 206 -14.09 13.38 -8.64
CA LYS A 206 -14.30 14.45 -9.62
C LYS A 206 -13.91 13.94 -11.02
N ASP A 207 -14.84 14.02 -11.96
CA ASP A 207 -14.68 13.59 -13.36
C ASP A 207 -14.38 12.08 -13.53
N LYS A 208 -14.76 11.23 -12.57
CA LYS A 208 -14.64 9.78 -12.63
C LYS A 208 -16.00 9.12 -12.81
N ASP A 209 -16.08 8.20 -13.77
CA ASP A 209 -17.24 7.35 -14.00
C ASP A 209 -16.91 5.91 -13.56
N ILE A 210 -17.35 5.53 -12.37
CA ILE A 210 -17.08 4.22 -11.77
C ILE A 210 -18.28 3.33 -12.01
N LYS A 211 -18.14 2.36 -12.90
CA LYS A 211 -19.23 1.44 -13.29
C LYS A 211 -19.24 0.14 -12.49
N ASN A 212 -18.06 -0.30 -12.05
CA ASN A 212 -17.90 -1.57 -11.40
C ASN A 212 -17.34 -1.38 -9.98
N VAL A 213 -17.80 -2.22 -9.05
CA VAL A 213 -17.23 -2.33 -7.70
C VAL A 213 -16.78 -3.76 -7.47
N ILE A 214 -15.56 -3.93 -7.01
CA ILE A 214 -15.04 -5.20 -6.51
C ILE A 214 -15.03 -5.11 -4.99
N LEU A 215 -15.72 -6.02 -4.35
CA LEU A 215 -15.83 -6.08 -2.90
C LEU A 215 -14.86 -7.11 -2.33
N MET A 216 -14.12 -6.71 -1.32
CA MET A 216 -13.28 -7.56 -0.49
C MET A 216 -13.66 -7.40 0.97
N GLY A 217 -13.34 -8.43 1.74
CA GLY A 217 -13.57 -8.49 3.18
C GLY A 217 -13.91 -9.92 3.56
N ASP A 218 -13.55 -10.34 4.77
CA ASP A 218 -13.57 -11.76 5.14
C ASP A 218 -14.98 -12.37 5.03
N PHE A 219 -16.02 -11.66 5.44
CA PHE A 219 -17.41 -12.15 5.40
C PHE A 219 -18.29 -11.53 4.32
N ILE A 220 -17.81 -10.53 3.57
CA ILE A 220 -18.60 -9.90 2.51
C ILE A 220 -19.03 -10.91 1.44
N THR A 221 -18.18 -11.86 1.13
CA THR A 221 -18.49 -12.88 0.14
C THR A 221 -19.63 -13.76 0.59
N ASP A 222 -19.58 -14.25 1.83
CA ASP A 222 -20.63 -15.11 2.38
C ASP A 222 -21.95 -14.35 2.54
N MET A 223 -21.87 -13.08 2.89
CA MET A 223 -23.01 -12.20 3.07
C MET A 223 -23.72 -11.86 1.75
N ILE A 224 -22.98 -11.60 0.69
CA ILE A 224 -23.53 -11.22 -0.62
C ILE A 224 -23.93 -12.43 -1.45
N PHE A 225 -23.22 -13.56 -1.29
CA PHE A 225 -23.36 -14.76 -2.11
C PHE A 225 -23.64 -15.98 -1.24
N GLN A 226 -24.84 -16.05 -0.66
CA GLN A 226 -25.33 -17.21 0.10
C GLN A 226 -25.57 -18.45 -0.77
N GLU A 227 -25.57 -18.30 -2.10
CA GLU A 227 -25.70 -19.39 -3.06
C GLU A 227 -24.46 -19.45 -3.96
N GLU A 228 -24.10 -20.65 -4.43
CA GLU A 228 -23.03 -20.89 -5.41
C GLU A 228 -23.38 -20.25 -6.77
N MET A 229 -23.08 -18.96 -6.92
CA MET A 229 -23.13 -18.29 -8.21
C MET A 229 -21.80 -18.47 -8.96
N GLU A 230 -21.85 -18.98 -10.16
CA GLU A 230 -20.66 -19.33 -10.97
C GLU A 230 -19.70 -18.15 -11.18
N ASP A 231 -20.20 -16.91 -11.27
CA ASP A 231 -19.40 -15.70 -11.52
C ASP A 231 -19.29 -14.73 -10.33
N LYS A 232 -20.01 -14.96 -9.21
CA LYS A 232 -20.05 -14.07 -8.03
C LYS A 232 -20.27 -12.57 -8.35
N ILE A 233 -20.99 -12.27 -9.43
CA ILE A 233 -21.30 -10.92 -9.89
C ILE A 233 -22.80 -10.69 -9.72
N ILE A 234 -23.15 -9.57 -9.07
CA ILE A 234 -24.54 -9.11 -8.90
C ILE A 234 -24.73 -7.70 -9.45
N THR A 235 -25.98 -7.36 -9.75
CA THR A 235 -26.37 -6.01 -10.12
C THR A 235 -26.53 -5.12 -8.88
N ARG A 236 -26.60 -3.80 -9.11
CA ARG A 236 -26.91 -2.84 -8.04
C ARG A 236 -28.28 -3.12 -7.42
N GLU A 237 -29.28 -3.44 -8.22
CA GLU A 237 -30.64 -3.72 -7.76
C GLU A 237 -30.68 -4.95 -6.84
N GLU A 238 -29.97 -6.02 -7.18
CA GLU A 238 -29.83 -7.21 -6.34
C GLU A 238 -29.15 -6.90 -5.03
N PHE A 239 -28.08 -6.11 -5.05
CA PHE A 239 -27.42 -5.65 -3.83
C PHE A 239 -28.37 -4.81 -2.96
N MET A 240 -29.08 -3.85 -3.53
CA MET A 240 -30.01 -2.99 -2.80
C MET A 240 -31.13 -3.77 -2.13
N LYS A 241 -31.68 -4.79 -2.81
CA LYS A 241 -32.66 -5.70 -2.22
C LYS A 241 -32.11 -6.44 -1.00
N ARG A 242 -30.86 -6.96 -1.09
CA ARG A 242 -30.20 -7.61 0.04
C ARG A 242 -29.92 -6.63 1.18
N TYR A 243 -29.52 -5.41 0.86
CA TYR A 243 -29.32 -4.33 1.84
C TYR A 243 -30.61 -4.06 2.63
N GLU A 244 -31.74 -3.83 1.95
CA GLU A 244 -33.03 -3.57 2.57
C GLU A 244 -33.49 -4.75 3.45
N ASP A 245 -33.30 -5.97 3.00
CA ASP A 245 -33.61 -7.19 3.76
C ASP A 245 -32.70 -7.36 5.00
N THR A 246 -31.48 -6.86 4.97
CA THR A 246 -30.49 -7.00 6.05
C THR A 246 -30.70 -5.95 7.15
N VAL A 247 -30.81 -4.66 6.80
CA VAL A 247 -30.79 -3.55 7.78
C VAL A 247 -32.04 -3.49 8.68
N GLY A 248 -33.11 -4.15 8.31
CA GLY A 248 -34.32 -4.26 9.11
C GLY A 248 -34.33 -5.39 10.15
N LYS A 249 -33.28 -6.22 10.17
CA LYS A 249 -33.21 -7.40 11.06
C LYS A 249 -32.41 -7.12 12.32
N SER A 250 -32.74 -7.82 13.41
CA SER A 250 -31.92 -7.82 14.62
C SER A 250 -30.63 -8.62 14.43
N VAL A 251 -29.64 -8.34 15.25
CA VAL A 251 -28.36 -9.09 15.25
C VAL A 251 -28.58 -10.58 15.45
N ASP A 252 -29.46 -10.97 16.37
CA ASP A 252 -29.76 -12.38 16.63
C ASP A 252 -30.40 -13.08 15.43
N LEU A 253 -31.31 -12.39 14.72
CA LEU A 253 -31.92 -12.92 13.51
C LEU A 253 -30.91 -13.08 12.38
N LEU A 254 -30.02 -12.07 12.19
CA LEU A 254 -28.93 -12.16 11.20
C LEU A 254 -27.99 -13.31 11.54
N ALA A 255 -27.63 -13.48 12.81
CA ALA A 255 -26.76 -14.57 13.27
C ALA A 255 -27.37 -15.94 12.94
N GLN A 256 -28.70 -16.09 13.18
CA GLN A 256 -29.43 -17.34 12.90
C GLN A 256 -29.55 -17.62 11.40
N GLU A 257 -29.92 -16.62 10.59
CA GLU A 257 -30.10 -16.78 9.14
C GLU A 257 -28.81 -17.02 8.39
N MET A 258 -27.72 -16.40 8.84
CA MET A 258 -26.40 -16.49 8.21
C MET A 258 -25.53 -17.61 8.81
N GLU A 259 -26.01 -18.30 9.84
CA GLU A 259 -25.28 -19.34 10.58
C GLU A 259 -23.91 -18.86 11.09
N ILE A 260 -23.85 -17.61 11.58
CA ILE A 260 -22.63 -16.97 12.10
C ILE A 260 -22.79 -16.60 13.56
N ASP A 261 -21.66 -16.34 14.24
CA ASP A 261 -21.66 -15.85 15.61
C ASP A 261 -22.39 -14.49 15.74
N PRO A 262 -23.20 -14.24 16.78
CA PRO A 262 -23.86 -12.95 17.00
C PRO A 262 -22.93 -11.75 17.04
N GLU A 263 -21.70 -11.91 17.56
CA GLU A 263 -20.71 -10.84 17.55
C GLU A 263 -20.31 -10.49 16.10
N TYR A 264 -20.15 -11.49 15.24
CA TYR A 264 -19.87 -11.30 13.81
C TYR A 264 -21.06 -10.68 13.08
N ALA A 265 -22.28 -11.16 13.38
CA ALA A 265 -23.52 -10.61 12.83
C ALA A 265 -23.69 -9.11 13.13
N SER A 266 -23.19 -8.64 14.27
CA SER A 266 -23.21 -7.21 14.64
C SER A 266 -22.40 -6.30 13.71
N LEU A 267 -21.47 -6.85 12.93
CA LEU A 267 -20.67 -6.12 11.96
C LEU A 267 -21.33 -6.00 10.58
N VAL A 268 -22.38 -6.80 10.34
CA VAL A 268 -23.05 -6.89 9.03
C VAL A 268 -23.69 -5.56 8.65
N VAL A 269 -24.51 -4.96 9.53
CA VAL A 269 -25.19 -3.69 9.24
C VAL A 269 -24.19 -2.55 8.97
N PRO A 270 -23.17 -2.29 9.80
CA PRO A 270 -22.14 -1.30 9.49
C PRO A 270 -21.45 -1.52 8.13
N THR A 271 -21.12 -2.76 7.80
CA THR A 271 -20.48 -3.11 6.51
C THR A 271 -21.41 -2.82 5.34
N MET A 272 -22.68 -3.26 5.43
CA MET A 272 -23.67 -3.04 4.37
C MET A 272 -23.93 -1.56 4.13
N VAL A 273 -24.03 -0.75 5.20
CA VAL A 273 -24.21 0.70 5.10
C VAL A 273 -23.01 1.36 4.41
N VAL A 274 -21.78 0.97 4.77
CA VAL A 274 -20.56 1.47 4.12
C VAL A 274 -20.57 1.11 2.64
N CYS A 275 -20.77 -0.16 2.29
CA CYS A 275 -20.80 -0.61 0.90
C CYS A 275 -21.87 0.11 0.09
N ARG A 276 -23.10 0.18 0.60
CA ARG A 276 -24.22 0.87 -0.04
C ARG A 276 -23.90 2.33 -0.35
N ASN A 277 -23.35 3.07 0.61
CA ASN A 277 -23.03 4.47 0.41
C ASN A 277 -21.94 4.68 -0.65
N PHE A 278 -20.91 3.81 -0.72
CA PHE A 278 -19.91 3.86 -1.78
C PHE A 278 -20.49 3.49 -3.14
N ILE A 279 -21.34 2.47 -3.23
CA ILE A 279 -22.04 2.09 -4.46
C ILE A 279 -22.89 3.25 -4.99
N ASP A 280 -23.57 3.99 -4.09
CA ASP A 280 -24.39 5.14 -4.45
C ASP A 280 -23.55 6.31 -5.00
N ILE A 281 -22.45 6.71 -4.32
CA ILE A 281 -21.61 7.82 -4.80
C ILE A 281 -20.86 7.49 -6.08
N PHE A 282 -20.58 6.20 -6.36
CA PHE A 282 -19.99 5.73 -7.61
C PHE A 282 -21.02 5.66 -8.73
N ASN A 283 -22.31 5.53 -8.41
CA ASN A 283 -23.37 5.14 -9.32
C ASN A 283 -23.01 3.83 -10.05
N ALA A 284 -22.48 2.87 -9.28
CA ALA A 284 -22.02 1.59 -9.82
C ALA A 284 -23.17 0.74 -10.32
N GLU A 285 -22.93 0.00 -11.40
CA GLU A 285 -23.93 -0.86 -12.06
C GLU A 285 -23.72 -2.34 -11.72
N SER A 286 -22.46 -2.74 -11.50
CA SER A 286 -22.06 -4.14 -11.30
C SER A 286 -21.12 -4.27 -10.09
N LEU A 287 -21.37 -5.31 -9.29
CA LEU A 287 -20.59 -5.64 -8.11
C LEU A 287 -20.04 -7.06 -8.25
N TRP A 288 -18.78 -7.23 -7.92
CA TRP A 288 -18.09 -8.52 -7.93
C TRP A 288 -17.43 -8.78 -6.57
N ALA A 289 -17.74 -9.90 -5.94
CA ALA A 289 -17.08 -10.37 -4.73
C ALA A 289 -16.33 -11.67 -5.05
N PRO A 290 -15.04 -11.62 -5.37
CA PRO A 290 -14.27 -12.79 -5.83
C PRO A 290 -14.06 -13.87 -4.76
N GLY A 291 -14.27 -13.58 -3.50
CA GLY A 291 -14.05 -14.51 -2.39
C GLY A 291 -12.57 -14.77 -2.11
N VAL A 292 -11.74 -13.76 -2.28
CA VAL A 292 -10.31 -13.81 -1.95
C VAL A 292 -10.00 -12.91 -0.76
N SER A 293 -9.01 -13.29 0.00
CA SER A 293 -8.59 -12.61 1.23
C SER A 293 -7.16 -12.07 1.14
N LEU A 294 -6.74 -11.37 2.20
CA LEU A 294 -5.34 -10.96 2.38
C LEU A 294 -4.39 -12.16 2.36
N LEU A 295 -4.80 -13.31 2.93
CA LEU A 295 -3.99 -14.53 2.98
C LEU A 295 -3.65 -15.06 1.58
N ASP A 296 -4.62 -15.00 0.65
CA ASP A 296 -4.40 -15.36 -0.75
C ASP A 296 -3.38 -14.43 -1.42
N GLY A 297 -3.44 -13.15 -1.08
CA GLY A 297 -2.47 -12.15 -1.55
C GLY A 297 -1.06 -12.36 -1.01
N ILE A 298 -0.93 -12.75 0.26
CA ILE A 298 0.36 -13.11 0.88
C ILE A 298 0.94 -14.34 0.17
N ALA A 299 0.11 -15.36 -0.09
CA ALA A 299 0.52 -16.57 -0.79
C ALA A 299 0.92 -16.28 -2.24
N TYR A 300 0.16 -15.45 -2.95
CA TYR A 300 0.50 -15.02 -4.30
C TYR A 300 1.86 -14.30 -4.35
N ASP A 301 2.07 -13.32 -3.47
CA ASP A 301 3.31 -12.54 -3.37
C ASP A 301 4.52 -13.45 -3.09
N PHE A 302 4.35 -14.43 -2.21
CA PHE A 302 5.37 -15.42 -1.90
C PHE A 302 5.68 -16.32 -3.12
N ALA A 303 4.65 -16.86 -3.78
CA ALA A 303 4.78 -17.73 -4.95
C ALA A 303 5.45 -16.99 -6.13
N GLU A 304 5.15 -15.70 -6.32
CA GLU A 304 5.78 -14.82 -7.31
C GLU A 304 7.27 -14.60 -6.99
N LYS A 305 7.62 -14.28 -5.75
CA LYS A 305 9.01 -14.09 -5.28
C LYS A 305 9.85 -15.36 -5.44
N LYS A 306 9.27 -16.53 -5.15
CA LYS A 306 9.91 -17.84 -5.35
C LYS A 306 9.90 -18.31 -6.82
N LYS A 307 9.27 -17.56 -7.72
CA LYS A 307 9.15 -17.86 -9.16
C LYS A 307 8.39 -19.16 -9.43
N PHE A 308 7.45 -19.51 -8.57
CA PHE A 308 6.49 -20.59 -8.84
C PHE A 308 5.43 -20.14 -9.85
N ILE A 309 5.05 -18.86 -9.80
CA ILE A 309 4.14 -18.23 -10.75
C ILE A 309 4.81 -17.03 -11.42
N LYS A 310 4.24 -16.61 -12.55
CA LYS A 310 4.59 -15.33 -13.19
C LYS A 310 3.59 -14.27 -12.77
N SER A 311 4.03 -13.02 -12.67
CA SER A 311 3.12 -11.90 -12.45
C SER A 311 2.08 -11.83 -13.57
N VAL A 312 0.81 -11.77 -13.19
CA VAL A 312 -0.31 -11.67 -14.13
C VAL A 312 -0.63 -10.21 -14.51
N HIS A 313 -0.07 -9.27 -13.75
CA HIS A 313 -0.29 -7.84 -13.89
C HIS A 313 1.00 -7.06 -13.63
N ASN A 314 1.12 -5.86 -14.20
CA ASN A 314 2.29 -5.00 -14.01
C ASN A 314 2.12 -4.08 -12.80
N PHE A 315 2.26 -4.65 -11.61
CA PHE A 315 2.12 -3.92 -10.34
C PHE A 315 3.11 -2.76 -10.16
N GLU A 316 4.33 -2.87 -10.70
CA GLU A 316 5.30 -1.76 -10.65
C GLU A 316 4.81 -0.55 -11.46
N ASN A 317 4.15 -0.79 -12.59
CA ASN A 317 3.53 0.28 -13.38
C ASN A 317 2.43 0.99 -12.58
N ASP A 318 1.62 0.26 -11.81
CA ASP A 318 0.56 0.87 -10.99
C ASP A 318 1.12 1.80 -9.92
N ILE A 319 2.21 1.38 -9.27
CA ILE A 319 2.92 2.21 -8.29
C ILE A 319 3.40 3.51 -8.94
N LEU A 320 3.98 3.42 -10.15
CA LEU A 320 4.45 4.59 -10.91
C LEU A 320 3.31 5.48 -11.40
N VAL A 321 2.20 4.89 -11.86
CA VAL A 321 1.01 5.66 -12.29
C VAL A 321 0.40 6.38 -11.11
N THR A 322 0.25 5.72 -9.97
CA THR A 322 -0.22 6.34 -8.72
C THR A 322 0.68 7.51 -8.31
N SER A 323 2.01 7.33 -8.36
CA SER A 323 2.98 8.39 -8.03
C SER A 323 2.88 9.58 -9.00
N LYS A 324 2.68 9.33 -10.30
CA LYS A 324 2.42 10.38 -11.30
C LYS A 324 1.11 11.12 -11.03
N ASN A 325 0.07 10.43 -10.60
CA ASN A 325 -1.22 11.03 -10.25
C ASN A 325 -1.11 11.90 -8.99
N ILE A 326 -0.30 11.49 -8.00
CA ILE A 326 0.03 12.31 -6.84
C ILE A 326 0.76 13.58 -7.29
N ALA A 327 1.81 13.47 -8.10
CA ALA A 327 2.53 14.61 -8.64
C ALA A 327 1.60 15.58 -9.42
N LYS A 328 0.69 15.04 -10.23
CA LYS A 328 -0.34 15.83 -10.95
C LYS A 328 -1.29 16.53 -9.99
N ARG A 329 -1.75 15.88 -8.92
CA ARG A 329 -2.63 16.44 -7.88
C ARG A 329 -1.98 17.66 -7.20
N TYR A 330 -0.68 17.61 -6.97
CA TYR A 330 0.10 18.71 -6.40
C TYR A 330 0.73 19.61 -7.47
N SER A 331 0.19 19.62 -8.68
CA SER A 331 0.57 20.53 -9.79
C SER A 331 2.06 20.54 -10.12
N SER A 332 2.77 19.43 -9.91
CA SER A 332 4.19 19.31 -10.30
C SER A 332 4.34 19.43 -11.83
N SER A 333 5.40 20.09 -12.27
CA SER A 333 5.71 20.25 -13.71
C SER A 333 6.00 18.90 -14.37
N LYS A 334 5.08 18.43 -15.22
CA LYS A 334 5.18 17.11 -15.88
C LYS A 334 6.48 16.91 -16.65
N SER A 335 6.93 17.95 -17.38
CA SER A 335 8.17 17.88 -18.18
C SER A 335 9.39 17.79 -17.28
N HIS A 336 9.46 18.59 -16.20
CA HIS A 336 10.55 18.61 -15.25
C HIS A 336 10.70 17.29 -14.51
N ILE A 337 9.63 16.80 -13.87
CA ILE A 337 9.68 15.54 -13.10
C ILE A 337 10.03 14.34 -14.00
N GLN A 338 9.51 14.31 -15.24
CA GLN A 338 9.83 13.25 -16.20
C GLN A 338 11.29 13.34 -16.66
N GLY A 339 11.80 14.55 -16.93
CA GLY A 339 13.20 14.80 -17.27
C GLY A 339 14.12 14.37 -16.13
N THR A 340 13.87 14.85 -14.91
CA THR A 340 14.62 14.49 -13.70
C THR A 340 14.62 12.97 -13.47
N MET A 341 13.47 12.31 -13.61
CA MET A 341 13.39 10.86 -13.48
C MET A 341 14.26 10.14 -14.51
N ASN A 342 14.24 10.55 -15.78
CA ASN A 342 15.05 9.93 -16.82
C ASN A 342 16.54 10.10 -16.54
N LEU A 343 16.96 11.27 -16.04
CA LEU A 343 18.33 11.55 -15.63
C LEU A 343 18.76 10.67 -14.44
N CYS A 344 17.92 10.58 -13.42
CA CYS A 344 18.15 9.69 -12.26
C CYS A 344 18.40 8.25 -12.70
N LEU A 345 17.55 7.72 -13.59
CA LEU A 345 17.66 6.35 -14.05
C LEU A 345 18.90 6.12 -14.91
N ASN A 346 19.26 7.07 -15.74
CA ASN A 346 20.48 6.98 -16.55
C ASN A 346 21.73 6.91 -15.66
N ILE A 347 21.83 7.76 -14.64
CA ILE A 347 22.92 7.75 -13.65
C ILE A 347 22.91 6.42 -12.89
N PHE A 348 21.77 6.02 -12.34
CA PHE A 348 21.61 4.79 -11.59
C PHE A 348 22.06 3.57 -12.40
N ASP A 349 21.54 3.41 -13.62
CA ASP A 349 21.83 2.26 -14.47
C ASP A 349 23.31 2.20 -14.89
N SER A 350 23.94 3.37 -15.05
CA SER A 350 25.39 3.46 -15.37
C SER A 350 26.28 3.07 -14.20
N MET A 351 25.78 3.19 -12.97
CA MET A 351 26.55 2.95 -11.75
C MET A 351 26.23 1.60 -11.07
N LYS A 352 25.56 0.66 -11.75
CA LYS A 352 25.15 -0.64 -11.19
C LYS A 352 26.29 -1.43 -10.51
N LYS A 353 27.53 -1.28 -10.99
CA LYS A 353 28.71 -1.96 -10.42
C LYS A 353 29.21 -1.35 -9.12
N VAL A 354 28.70 -0.17 -8.74
CA VAL A 354 29.23 0.64 -7.62
C VAL A 354 28.22 0.84 -6.51
N HIS A 355 26.97 1.17 -6.86
CA HIS A 355 26.01 1.58 -5.83
C HIS A 355 25.44 0.42 -4.98
N GLY A 356 25.52 -0.83 -5.46
CA GLY A 356 25.04 -2.01 -4.72
C GLY A 356 23.52 -2.03 -4.46
N MET A 357 22.73 -1.24 -5.22
CA MET A 357 21.27 -1.18 -5.14
C MET A 357 20.63 -2.02 -6.25
N GLY A 358 19.42 -2.57 -5.99
CA GLY A 358 18.67 -3.44 -6.90
C GLY A 358 17.56 -2.73 -7.68
N SER A 359 16.68 -3.54 -8.27
CA SER A 359 15.51 -3.05 -9.02
C SER A 359 14.52 -2.32 -8.11
N ARG A 360 14.41 -2.74 -6.84
CA ARG A 360 13.50 -2.10 -5.88
C ARG A 360 13.94 -0.68 -5.55
N GLU A 361 15.21 -0.45 -5.24
CA GLU A 361 15.74 0.89 -5.00
C GLU A 361 15.69 1.76 -6.26
N ARG A 362 15.78 1.16 -7.45
CA ARG A 362 15.58 1.85 -8.71
C ARG A 362 14.16 2.40 -8.83
N LEU A 363 13.14 1.61 -8.42
CA LEU A 363 11.75 2.05 -8.36
C LEU A 363 11.55 3.16 -7.34
N LEU A 364 12.14 3.04 -6.13
CA LEU A 364 12.06 4.08 -5.09
C LEU A 364 12.66 5.41 -5.59
N LEU A 365 13.79 5.35 -6.31
CA LEU A 365 14.40 6.54 -6.91
C LEU A 365 13.51 7.17 -8.01
N GLN A 366 12.80 6.36 -8.81
CA GLN A 366 11.82 6.86 -9.77
C GLN A 366 10.71 7.64 -9.08
N ILE A 367 10.17 7.09 -7.99
CA ILE A 367 9.10 7.72 -7.21
C ILE A 367 9.62 9.01 -6.56
N ALA A 368 10.82 8.99 -5.98
CA ALA A 368 11.45 10.18 -5.41
C ALA A 368 11.59 11.30 -6.46
N ALA A 369 12.03 10.95 -7.68
CA ALA A 369 12.15 11.90 -8.78
C ALA A 369 10.80 12.44 -9.27
N LEU A 370 9.74 11.65 -9.22
CA LEU A 370 8.38 12.10 -9.57
C LEU A 370 7.79 13.06 -8.53
N LEU A 371 8.12 12.87 -7.25
CA LEU A 371 7.48 13.58 -6.13
C LEU A 371 8.34 14.69 -5.51
N HIS A 372 9.59 14.90 -5.98
CA HIS A 372 10.53 15.81 -5.31
C HIS A 372 10.07 17.28 -5.24
N ASP A 373 9.19 17.69 -6.14
CA ASP A 373 8.70 19.08 -6.28
C ASP A 373 7.25 19.28 -5.79
N CYS A 374 6.56 18.21 -5.32
CA CYS A 374 5.13 18.29 -4.97
C CYS A 374 4.84 19.28 -3.83
N GLY A 375 5.80 19.55 -2.97
CA GLY A 375 5.68 20.54 -1.87
C GLY A 375 5.54 21.99 -2.32
N LYS A 376 5.91 22.31 -3.57
CA LYS A 376 5.72 23.66 -4.14
C LYS A 376 4.25 24.10 -4.16
N TYR A 377 3.33 23.12 -4.21
CA TYR A 377 1.90 23.39 -4.13
C TYR A 377 1.48 24.04 -2.79
N ILE A 378 2.22 23.76 -1.72
CA ILE A 378 1.94 24.27 -0.37
C ILE A 378 2.80 25.51 -0.08
N SER A 379 4.13 25.42 -0.33
CA SER A 379 5.07 26.48 -0.03
C SER A 379 6.24 26.49 -1.00
N MET A 380 6.53 27.66 -1.56
CA MET A 380 7.71 27.87 -2.42
C MET A 380 9.02 27.97 -1.62
N GLU A 381 8.93 28.32 -0.34
CA GLU A 381 10.08 28.45 0.57
C GLU A 381 10.45 27.11 1.21
N LYS A 382 9.43 26.35 1.68
CA LYS A 382 9.60 25.09 2.42
C LYS A 382 9.30 23.86 1.56
N VAL A 383 9.74 23.86 0.31
CA VAL A 383 9.42 22.81 -0.65
C VAL A 383 9.82 21.41 -0.13
N SER A 384 11.01 21.29 0.43
CA SER A 384 11.55 20.00 0.91
C SER A 384 10.74 19.43 2.05
N GLU A 385 10.41 20.23 3.05
CA GLU A 385 9.58 19.84 4.20
C GLU A 385 8.16 19.49 3.77
N CYS A 386 7.56 20.33 2.93
CA CYS A 386 6.20 20.09 2.43
C CYS A 386 6.15 18.83 1.57
N SER A 387 7.14 18.59 0.70
CA SER A 387 7.23 17.35 -0.10
C SER A 387 7.38 16.12 0.81
N TYR A 388 8.24 16.20 1.83
CA TYR A 388 8.38 15.14 2.84
C TYR A 388 7.05 14.82 3.50
N GLN A 389 6.31 15.82 3.99
CA GLN A 389 5.03 15.63 4.66
C GLN A 389 3.95 15.08 3.72
N ILE A 390 3.89 15.54 2.47
CA ILE A 390 2.97 15.00 1.46
C ILE A 390 3.24 13.50 1.27
N ILE A 391 4.50 13.10 1.09
CA ILE A 391 4.86 11.70 0.85
C ILE A 391 4.54 10.85 2.08
N MET A 392 4.89 11.32 3.28
CA MET A 392 4.63 10.58 4.53
C MET A 392 3.14 10.44 4.84
N SER A 393 2.31 11.42 4.44
CA SER A 393 0.87 11.43 4.67
C SER A 393 0.04 10.80 3.54
N THR A 394 0.69 10.31 2.47
CA THR A 394 -0.01 9.72 1.32
C THR A 394 0.25 8.22 1.27
N ASP A 395 -0.81 7.43 1.16
CA ASP A 395 -0.67 6.01 0.91
C ASP A 395 -0.31 5.78 -0.58
N ILE A 396 0.91 5.29 -0.79
CA ILE A 396 1.38 4.87 -2.11
C ILE A 396 1.33 3.34 -2.11
N ILE A 397 0.39 2.79 -2.85
CA ILE A 397 0.18 1.34 -2.91
C ILE A 397 1.48 0.59 -3.21
N GLY A 398 1.68 -0.54 -2.56
CA GLY A 398 2.85 -1.39 -2.78
C GLY A 398 4.16 -0.88 -2.18
N LEU A 399 4.13 0.19 -1.37
CA LEU A 399 5.26 0.65 -0.58
C LEU A 399 5.08 0.34 0.90
N SER A 400 6.12 -0.18 1.52
CA SER A 400 6.19 -0.28 2.98
C SER A 400 6.34 1.10 3.64
N SER A 401 6.04 1.17 4.94
CA SER A 401 6.26 2.39 5.71
C SER A 401 7.73 2.84 5.66
N LEU A 402 8.66 1.90 5.71
CA LEU A 402 10.10 2.17 5.59
C LEU A 402 10.46 2.70 4.20
N GLU A 403 9.98 2.09 3.13
CA GLU A 403 10.25 2.54 1.75
C GLU A 403 9.67 3.93 1.49
N ARG A 404 8.46 4.20 1.99
CA ARG A 404 7.85 5.54 1.92
C ARG A 404 8.71 6.56 2.66
N GLN A 405 9.23 6.23 3.83
CA GLN A 405 10.15 7.08 4.59
C GLN A 405 11.47 7.29 3.85
N MET A 406 12.03 6.26 3.23
CA MET A 406 13.24 6.38 2.41
C MET A 406 13.05 7.36 1.24
N ILE A 407 11.93 7.27 0.53
CA ILE A 407 11.59 8.21 -0.56
C ILE A 407 11.44 9.62 0.00
N ALA A 408 10.68 9.78 1.09
CA ALA A 408 10.45 11.08 1.71
C ALA A 408 11.76 11.74 2.16
N CYS A 409 12.69 10.98 2.78
CA CYS A 409 14.01 11.47 3.18
C CYS A 409 14.86 11.86 1.96
N ALA A 410 14.91 11.04 0.91
CA ALA A 410 15.65 11.36 -0.31
C ALA A 410 15.14 12.65 -0.97
N VAL A 411 13.81 12.86 -0.97
CA VAL A 411 13.17 14.09 -1.46
C VAL A 411 13.47 15.28 -0.54
N ARG A 412 13.39 15.11 0.77
CA ARG A 412 13.70 16.18 1.73
C ARG A 412 15.13 16.68 1.56
N PHE A 413 16.07 15.76 1.50
CA PHE A 413 17.49 16.10 1.38
C PHE A 413 17.94 16.48 -0.03
N ASN A 414 17.06 16.42 -1.02
CA ASN A 414 17.37 16.87 -2.38
C ASN A 414 17.74 18.36 -2.45
N ASN A 415 16.98 19.23 -1.77
CA ASN A 415 17.16 20.69 -1.82
C ASN A 415 17.52 21.31 -0.46
N SER A 416 17.58 20.53 0.63
CA SER A 416 17.99 20.99 1.95
C SER A 416 19.41 20.55 2.30
N ALA A 417 19.94 21.06 3.42
CA ALA A 417 21.17 20.52 4.01
C ALA A 417 21.00 19.02 4.24
N PHE A 418 22.04 18.25 3.95
CA PHE A 418 22.03 16.83 4.22
C PHE A 418 22.24 16.60 5.71
N VAL A 419 21.50 15.63 6.27
CA VAL A 419 21.56 15.28 7.69
C VAL A 419 22.17 13.89 7.81
N TYR A 420 23.24 13.77 8.60
CA TYR A 420 23.93 12.52 8.82
C TYR A 420 23.18 11.63 9.83
N TYR A 421 23.53 10.34 9.82
CA TYR A 421 22.76 9.29 10.51
C TYR A 421 22.47 9.59 11.98
N ASP A 422 23.48 10.06 12.71
CA ASP A 422 23.35 10.30 14.16
C ASP A 422 22.42 11.49 14.51
N GLU A 423 22.19 12.39 13.55
CA GLU A 423 21.32 13.54 13.71
C GLU A 423 19.85 13.25 13.35
N LEU A 424 19.56 12.18 12.60
CA LEU A 424 18.21 11.87 12.12
C LEU A 424 17.20 11.67 13.27
N TYR A 425 17.66 11.08 14.36
CA TYR A 425 16.80 10.84 15.53
C TYR A 425 16.27 12.14 16.13
N SER A 426 17.08 13.20 16.15
CA SER A 426 16.66 14.53 16.62
C SER A 426 15.54 15.14 15.75
N MET A 427 15.40 14.68 14.50
CA MET A 427 14.35 15.10 13.57
C MET A 427 13.11 14.19 13.63
N GLY A 428 13.07 13.21 14.55
CA GLY A 428 11.99 12.22 14.63
C GLY A 428 11.99 11.21 13.49
N ILE A 429 13.13 11.02 12.80
CA ILE A 429 13.26 10.07 11.70
C ILE A 429 13.97 8.81 12.22
N ALA A 430 13.21 7.72 12.36
CA ALA A 430 13.75 6.42 12.72
C ALA A 430 13.93 5.56 11.47
N ILE A 431 15.19 5.34 11.08
CA ILE A 431 15.57 4.52 9.93
C ILE A 431 16.81 3.70 10.30
N ASP A 432 16.88 2.45 9.85
CA ASP A 432 18.06 1.61 10.08
C ASP A 432 19.25 2.05 9.20
N ARG A 433 20.45 1.60 9.57
CA ARG A 433 21.70 1.99 8.88
C ARG A 433 21.74 1.58 7.42
N GLU A 434 21.23 0.39 7.09
CA GLU A 434 21.25 -0.11 5.71
C GLU A 434 20.31 0.75 4.83
N SER A 435 19.11 0.99 5.28
CA SER A 435 18.13 1.84 4.60
C SER A 435 18.62 3.29 4.48
N TYR A 436 19.28 3.80 5.53
CA TYR A 436 19.89 5.13 5.48
C TYR A 436 20.94 5.25 4.36
N ILE A 437 21.84 4.27 4.22
CA ILE A 437 22.84 4.27 3.14
C ILE A 437 22.17 4.28 1.75
N LYS A 438 21.04 3.57 1.59
CA LYS A 438 20.27 3.63 0.35
C LYS A 438 19.69 5.03 0.12
N VAL A 439 19.17 5.68 1.17
CA VAL A 439 18.67 7.08 1.10
C VAL A 439 19.80 8.02 0.67
N VAL A 440 20.98 7.92 1.28
CA VAL A 440 22.16 8.73 0.93
C VAL A 440 22.48 8.62 -0.56
N LYS A 441 22.56 7.40 -1.08
CA LYS A 441 22.85 7.11 -2.49
C LYS A 441 21.76 7.63 -3.43
N MET A 442 20.50 7.43 -3.10
CA MET A 442 19.37 7.98 -3.88
C MET A 442 19.38 9.50 -3.88
N THR A 443 19.65 10.12 -2.73
CA THR A 443 19.75 11.60 -2.61
C THR A 443 20.86 12.15 -3.50
N ALA A 444 22.04 11.53 -3.50
CA ALA A 444 23.18 11.99 -4.32
C ALA A 444 22.81 11.96 -5.82
N ILE A 445 22.16 10.89 -6.29
CA ILE A 445 21.73 10.78 -7.69
C ILE A 445 20.63 11.82 -7.99
N LEU A 446 19.64 11.97 -7.11
CA LEU A 446 18.53 12.91 -7.32
C LEU A 446 19.00 14.36 -7.35
N ARG A 447 19.95 14.74 -6.48
CA ARG A 447 20.56 16.09 -6.46
C ARG A 447 21.24 16.44 -7.78
N LEU A 448 22.00 15.52 -8.35
CA LEU A 448 22.63 15.73 -9.67
C LEU A 448 21.58 15.90 -10.76
N ALA A 449 20.62 14.98 -10.83
CA ALA A 449 19.58 15.00 -11.85
C ALA A 449 18.73 16.27 -11.78
N ASN A 450 18.34 16.71 -10.59
CA ASN A 450 17.55 17.91 -10.39
C ASN A 450 18.34 19.19 -10.76
N ALA A 451 19.62 19.27 -10.43
CA ALA A 451 20.48 20.40 -10.80
C ALA A 451 20.60 20.59 -12.31
N MET A 452 20.52 19.49 -13.08
CA MET A 452 20.63 19.52 -14.54
C MET A 452 19.40 20.04 -15.29
N ASP A 453 18.28 20.22 -14.62
CA ASP A 453 17.09 20.87 -15.17
C ASP A 453 16.58 21.99 -14.23
N ARG A 454 17.52 22.71 -13.61
CA ARG A 454 17.17 23.77 -12.64
C ARG A 454 16.29 24.87 -13.21
N SER A 455 16.47 25.19 -14.47
CA SER A 455 15.67 26.20 -15.18
C SER A 455 14.26 25.73 -15.55
N HIS A 456 13.98 24.42 -15.45
CA HIS A 456 12.74 23.76 -15.92
C HIS A 456 12.47 23.95 -17.43
N TYR A 457 13.50 24.29 -18.21
CA TYR A 457 13.38 24.45 -19.68
C TYR A 457 13.75 23.18 -20.45
N GLN A 458 14.09 22.07 -19.76
CA GLN A 458 14.53 20.82 -20.37
C GLN A 458 15.61 21.05 -21.44
N LYS A 459 16.56 21.94 -21.14
CA LYS A 459 17.68 22.29 -22.05
C LYS A 459 18.56 21.07 -22.35
N VAL A 460 18.67 20.17 -21.39
CA VAL A 460 19.40 18.91 -21.53
C VAL A 460 18.45 17.88 -22.16
N LYS A 461 18.67 17.56 -23.43
CA LYS A 461 17.86 16.59 -24.18
C LYS A 461 18.20 15.14 -23.84
N GLY A 462 19.41 14.89 -23.42
CA GLY A 462 19.86 13.55 -23.01
C GLY A 462 21.23 13.60 -22.35
N ILE A 463 21.48 12.59 -21.54
CA ILE A 463 22.77 12.38 -20.92
C ILE A 463 23.21 10.95 -21.23
N LYS A 464 24.45 10.82 -21.63
CA LYS A 464 25.14 9.54 -21.63
C LYS A 464 26.08 9.53 -20.44
N ALA A 465 25.69 8.81 -19.38
CA ALA A 465 26.54 8.59 -18.23
C ALA A 465 27.33 7.29 -18.43
N VAL A 466 28.62 7.34 -18.26
CA VAL A 466 29.56 6.19 -18.40
C VAL A 466 30.54 6.20 -17.24
N LEU A 467 30.56 5.09 -16.50
CA LEU A 467 31.53 4.89 -15.43
C LEU A 467 32.86 4.38 -16.06
N LYS A 468 33.92 5.11 -15.86
CA LYS A 468 35.27 4.74 -16.33
C LYS A 468 36.31 5.16 -15.30
N ASP A 469 37.20 4.25 -14.90
CA ASP A 469 38.38 4.50 -14.05
C ASP A 469 38.10 5.36 -12.79
N ARG A 470 37.02 5.06 -12.04
CA ARG A 470 36.51 5.83 -10.87
C ARG A 470 36.03 7.26 -11.22
N GLU A 471 35.76 7.52 -12.48
CA GLU A 471 35.08 8.74 -12.92
C GLU A 471 33.71 8.41 -13.52
N LEU A 472 32.68 9.14 -13.12
CA LEU A 472 31.41 9.16 -13.81
C LEU A 472 31.48 10.26 -14.87
N GLN A 473 31.67 9.85 -16.12
CA GLN A 473 31.65 10.76 -17.25
C GLN A 473 30.24 10.98 -17.73
N MET A 474 29.73 12.20 -17.55
CA MET A 474 28.40 12.61 -18.00
C MET A 474 28.53 13.45 -19.26
N ILE A 475 28.16 12.88 -20.42
CA ILE A 475 28.17 13.56 -21.72
C ILE A 475 26.77 14.15 -21.94
N VAL A 476 26.70 15.48 -21.89
CA VAL A 476 25.44 16.24 -21.94
C VAL A 476 25.14 16.64 -23.38
N ASP A 477 23.97 16.28 -23.90
CA ASP A 477 23.48 16.72 -25.20
C ASP A 477 22.53 17.91 -25.00
N SER A 478 22.98 19.09 -25.39
CA SER A 478 22.22 20.33 -25.35
C SER A 478 22.57 21.27 -26.48
N ALA A 479 21.55 21.78 -27.17
CA ALA A 479 21.70 22.83 -28.15
C ALA A 479 21.65 24.25 -27.55
N GLN A 480 21.26 24.36 -26.26
CA GLN A 480 21.09 25.62 -25.55
C GLN A 480 22.28 25.90 -24.59
N ASP A 481 22.31 27.10 -24.05
CA ASP A 481 23.25 27.44 -22.99
C ASP A 481 22.78 26.77 -21.67
N ILE A 482 23.65 25.98 -21.06
CA ILE A 482 23.49 25.25 -19.81
C ILE A 482 24.39 25.76 -18.70
N SER A 483 24.87 27.00 -18.79
CA SER A 483 25.79 27.57 -17.81
C SER A 483 25.24 27.60 -16.40
N LEU A 484 23.92 27.84 -16.26
CA LEU A 484 23.23 27.78 -14.97
C LEU A 484 23.27 26.37 -14.38
N GLU A 485 22.89 25.37 -15.18
CA GLU A 485 22.85 23.97 -14.79
C GLU A 485 24.24 23.47 -14.40
N LEU A 486 25.27 23.82 -15.19
CA LEU A 486 26.67 23.47 -14.92
C LEU A 486 27.21 24.15 -13.64
N GLY A 487 26.86 25.41 -13.42
CA GLY A 487 27.27 26.14 -12.21
C GLY A 487 26.72 25.51 -10.94
N LEU A 488 25.42 25.19 -10.93
CA LEU A 488 24.75 24.59 -9.78
C LEU A 488 25.13 23.13 -9.55
N LEU A 489 25.55 22.43 -10.59
CA LEU A 489 26.00 21.05 -10.47
C LEU A 489 27.27 20.93 -9.64
N LYS A 490 28.22 21.90 -9.74
CA LYS A 490 29.44 21.93 -8.94
C LYS A 490 29.17 21.84 -7.44
N ASP A 491 28.11 22.48 -6.96
CA ASP A 491 27.71 22.42 -5.54
C ASP A 491 27.25 21.02 -5.11
N LYS A 492 26.91 20.13 -6.04
CA LYS A 492 26.44 18.76 -5.80
C LYS A 492 27.51 17.70 -6.04
N GLU A 493 28.62 18.05 -6.74
CA GLU A 493 29.72 17.14 -7.03
C GLU A 493 30.40 16.63 -5.76
N ALA A 494 30.70 17.53 -4.81
CA ALA A 494 31.36 17.16 -3.56
C ALA A 494 30.60 16.09 -2.77
N PHE A 495 29.26 16.25 -2.63
CA PHE A 495 28.43 15.27 -1.96
C PHE A 495 28.36 13.94 -2.74
N PHE A 496 28.30 14.00 -4.07
CA PHE A 496 28.31 12.79 -4.88
C PHE A 496 29.65 12.02 -4.74
N GLU A 497 30.77 12.72 -4.75
CA GLU A 497 32.10 12.13 -4.54
C GLU A 497 32.26 11.55 -3.13
N GLU A 498 31.71 12.23 -2.11
CA GLU A 498 31.69 11.72 -0.73
C GLU A 498 30.93 10.38 -0.64
N VAL A 499 29.75 10.31 -1.28
CA VAL A 499 28.87 9.13 -1.20
C VAL A 499 29.41 7.94 -1.97
N PHE A 500 29.99 8.14 -3.13
CA PHE A 500 30.38 7.05 -4.04
C PHE A 500 31.88 6.82 -4.17
N GLY A 501 32.70 7.73 -3.71
CA GLY A 501 34.17 7.71 -3.96
C GLY A 501 34.51 7.81 -5.44
N ILE A 502 33.64 8.46 -6.23
CA ILE A 502 33.75 8.57 -7.69
C ILE A 502 33.69 10.03 -8.08
N ARG A 503 34.65 10.47 -8.86
CA ARG A 503 34.71 11.83 -9.40
C ARG A 503 33.69 12.02 -10.52
N LEU A 504 32.97 13.13 -10.52
CA LEU A 504 32.10 13.53 -11.60
C LEU A 504 32.89 14.32 -12.66
N VAL A 505 32.75 13.90 -13.92
CA VAL A 505 33.37 14.61 -15.07
C VAL A 505 32.27 14.94 -16.09
N LEU A 506 32.03 16.23 -16.25
CA LEU A 506 31.06 16.72 -17.22
C LEU A 506 31.72 17.01 -18.55
N ARG A 507 31.15 16.51 -19.63
CA ARG A 507 31.54 16.82 -20.99
C ARG A 507 30.32 17.22 -21.81
N ARG A 508 30.45 18.31 -22.55
CA ARG A 508 29.41 18.65 -23.54
C ARG A 508 29.65 17.82 -24.80
N LYS A 509 28.61 17.27 -25.38
CA LYS A 509 28.70 16.58 -26.68
C LYS A 509 29.20 17.59 -27.69
N GLY A 510 30.36 17.33 -28.29
CA GLY A 510 30.93 18.22 -29.31
C GLY A 510 29.94 18.41 -30.45
N ARG A 511 29.75 19.64 -30.88
CA ARG A 511 29.11 19.89 -32.17
C ARG A 511 30.10 19.36 -33.23
N ALA A 512 29.67 18.34 -34.02
CA ALA A 512 30.38 17.91 -35.21
C ALA A 512 30.33 19.01 -36.25
#